data_325952597617ae9c30ab40f4ccd8a5dc
#
_entry.id   325952597617ae9c30ab40f4ccd8a5dc
#
_cell.length_a   1.000
_cell.length_b   1.000
_cell.length_c   1.000
_cell.angle_alpha   90.00
_cell.angle_beta   90.00
_cell.angle_gamma   90.00
#
_symmetry.space_group_name_H-M   'P 1'
#
loop_
_entity.id
_entity.type
_entity.pdbx_description
1 polymer ?
#
loop_
_entity_poly.entity_id
_entity_poly.type
_entity_poly.pdbx_seq_one_letter_code
_entity_poly.pdbx_strand_id
1 'polypeptide(L)'
;MKIAIFDRDGTLNVLGNEYIATPDEWIPIPGALEAVARLSRAGWHVVIATNQPGLGRGVIDVHALNAIHSRMLKQVAALGGRIDAVFFCPHSDAEHCSCRKPAPGLMEQIRDRYGVERSEMVAVGSALSHLQAAAAIGVPQLHLVCTGAAAEMDVPTGVLPAPWPEGTHVHTDLTAFADFITAARAAKATAH
;
A
#
# COMPACT_ATOMS: atom_id res chain seq x y z
N MET A 1 7.36 -12.65 -11.85
CA MET A 1 6.82 -12.57 -10.45
C MET A 1 6.03 -11.29 -10.37
N LYS A 2 4.83 -11.28 -9.76
CA LYS A 2 3.99 -10.07 -9.67
C LYS A 2 3.96 -9.56 -8.24
N ILE A 3 4.19 -8.27 -8.06
CA ILE A 3 4.21 -7.62 -6.75
C ILE A 3 3.12 -6.57 -6.67
N ALA A 4 2.31 -6.62 -5.60
CA ALA A 4 1.36 -5.60 -5.22
C ALA A 4 1.89 -4.86 -3.98
N ILE A 5 2.16 -3.56 -4.14
CA ILE A 5 2.72 -2.71 -3.10
C ILE A 5 1.59 -1.88 -2.50
N PHE A 6 1.31 -2.12 -1.23
CA PHE A 6 0.25 -1.45 -0.49
C PHE A 6 0.82 -0.35 0.41
N ASP A 7 0.11 0.75 0.52
CA ASP A 7 0.25 1.61 1.69
C ASP A 7 -0.40 0.93 2.90
N ARG A 8 -0.01 1.31 4.11
CA ARG A 8 -0.58 0.77 5.34
C ARG A 8 -1.66 1.68 5.91
N ASP A 9 -1.27 2.83 6.40
CA ASP A 9 -2.13 3.76 7.11
C ASP A 9 -3.14 4.43 6.18
N GLY A 10 -4.41 4.40 6.54
CA GLY A 10 -5.51 4.88 5.71
C GLY A 10 -5.88 3.97 4.54
N THR A 11 -5.13 2.90 4.30
CA THR A 11 -5.35 1.92 3.23
C THR A 11 -5.74 0.55 3.79
N LEU A 12 -4.93 0.00 4.68
CA LEU A 12 -5.22 -1.26 5.38
C LEU A 12 -5.89 -1.04 6.72
N ASN A 13 -5.52 0.01 7.42
CA ASN A 13 -6.04 0.35 8.74
C ASN A 13 -6.56 1.78 8.80
N VAL A 14 -7.52 1.99 9.68
CA VAL A 14 -7.99 3.34 10.03
C VAL A 14 -6.85 4.11 10.66
N LEU A 15 -6.72 5.37 10.29
CA LEU A 15 -5.75 6.31 10.84
C LEU A 15 -6.49 7.53 11.38
N GLY A 16 -6.62 7.61 12.70
CA GLY A 16 -7.27 8.77 13.36
C GLY A 16 -6.32 9.95 13.59
N ASN A 17 -5.03 9.66 13.69
CA ASN A 17 -3.94 10.63 13.89
C ASN A 17 -2.83 10.39 12.85
N GLU A 18 -1.70 11.07 12.99
CA GLU A 18 -0.57 10.92 12.06
C GLU A 18 0.10 9.54 12.11
N TYR A 19 -0.10 8.79 13.19
CA TYR A 19 0.46 7.43 13.41
C TYR A 19 -0.40 6.67 14.41
N ILE A 20 -0.25 5.36 14.42
CA ILE A 20 -0.74 4.48 15.49
C ILE A 20 0.45 4.06 16.36
N ALA A 21 0.29 4.05 17.68
CA ALA A 21 1.36 3.83 18.63
C ALA A 21 1.34 2.44 19.26
N THR A 22 0.18 1.79 19.29
CA THR A 22 -0.02 0.50 19.96
C THR A 22 -0.77 -0.49 19.05
N PRO A 23 -0.64 -1.80 19.30
CA PRO A 23 -1.43 -2.81 18.58
C PRO A 23 -2.94 -2.64 18.74
N ASP A 24 -3.41 -2.04 19.84
CA ASP A 24 -4.86 -1.84 20.08
C ASP A 24 -5.45 -0.74 19.20
N GLU A 25 -4.62 0.19 18.75
CA GLU A 25 -5.00 1.21 17.78
C GLU A 25 -5.03 0.68 16.32
N TRP A 26 -4.56 -0.54 16.08
CA TRP A 26 -4.64 -1.19 14.80
C TRP A 26 -6.07 -1.68 14.54
N ILE A 27 -6.81 -0.91 13.74
CA ILE A 27 -8.19 -1.20 13.35
C ILE A 27 -8.20 -1.37 11.82
N PRO A 28 -8.38 -2.60 11.30
CA PRO A 28 -8.46 -2.81 9.85
C PRO A 28 -9.66 -2.08 9.24
N ILE A 29 -9.45 -1.51 8.06
CA ILE A 29 -10.56 -1.02 7.23
C ILE A 29 -11.37 -2.24 6.77
N PRO A 30 -12.71 -2.21 6.82
CA PRO A 30 -13.56 -3.32 6.38
C PRO A 30 -13.22 -3.78 4.97
N GLY A 31 -13.04 -5.09 4.78
CA GLY A 31 -12.69 -5.70 3.50
C GLY A 31 -11.21 -5.60 3.10
N ALA A 32 -10.39 -4.81 3.81
CA ALA A 32 -9.01 -4.57 3.40
C ALA A 32 -8.12 -5.82 3.55
N LEU A 33 -8.21 -6.50 4.67
CA LEU A 33 -7.38 -7.70 4.91
C LEU A 33 -7.84 -8.89 4.06
N GLU A 34 -9.14 -9.00 3.80
CA GLU A 34 -9.73 -9.97 2.86
C GLU A 34 -9.21 -9.74 1.43
N ALA A 35 -9.12 -8.49 0.99
CA ALA A 35 -8.55 -8.13 -0.31
C ALA A 35 -7.07 -8.55 -0.41
N VAL A 36 -6.27 -8.27 0.62
CA VAL A 36 -4.88 -8.72 0.72
C VAL A 36 -4.78 -10.24 0.64
N ALA A 37 -5.57 -10.95 1.44
CA ALA A 37 -5.59 -12.41 1.45
C ALA A 37 -5.98 -12.98 0.07
N ARG A 38 -6.93 -12.36 -0.60
CA ARG A 38 -7.36 -12.74 -1.94
C ARG A 38 -6.25 -12.58 -2.97
N LEU A 39 -5.53 -11.45 -2.98
CA LEU A 39 -4.41 -11.24 -3.89
C LEU A 39 -3.29 -12.25 -3.63
N SER A 40 -2.94 -12.46 -2.37
CA SER A 40 -1.94 -13.45 -1.98
C SER A 40 -2.30 -14.85 -2.50
N ARG A 41 -3.55 -15.31 -2.32
CA ARG A 41 -4.02 -16.58 -2.86
C ARG A 41 -4.05 -16.62 -4.40
N ALA A 42 -4.24 -15.47 -5.04
CA ALA A 42 -4.16 -15.33 -6.50
C ALA A 42 -2.72 -15.32 -7.03
N GLY A 43 -1.71 -15.52 -6.16
CA GLY A 43 -0.31 -15.61 -6.53
C GLY A 43 0.41 -14.26 -6.70
N TRP A 44 -0.13 -13.20 -6.08
CA TRP A 44 0.60 -11.95 -5.92
C TRP A 44 1.51 -12.01 -4.70
N HIS A 45 2.72 -11.47 -4.83
CA HIS A 45 3.53 -11.09 -3.68
C HIS A 45 3.01 -9.78 -3.14
N VAL A 46 2.50 -9.80 -1.91
CA VAL A 46 1.98 -8.60 -1.25
C VAL A 46 3.05 -8.01 -0.36
N VAL A 47 3.37 -6.74 -0.60
CA VAL A 47 4.40 -6.00 0.12
C VAL A 47 3.80 -4.69 0.61
N ILE A 48 4.17 -4.28 1.82
CA ILE A 48 3.78 -3.00 2.40
C ILE A 48 4.93 -2.00 2.26
N ALA A 49 4.61 -0.76 1.86
CA ALA A 49 5.53 0.38 1.86
C ALA A 49 4.91 1.54 2.63
N THR A 50 5.38 1.83 3.84
CA THR A 50 4.73 2.77 4.76
C THR A 50 5.70 3.80 5.35
N ASN A 51 5.25 5.06 5.46
CA ASN A 51 5.95 6.07 6.25
C ASN A 51 5.58 5.91 7.73
N GLN A 52 6.57 5.91 8.60
CA GLN A 52 6.40 5.78 10.05
C GLN A 52 7.12 6.90 10.81
N PRO A 53 6.65 8.15 10.70
CA PRO A 53 7.34 9.32 11.26
C PRO A 53 7.39 9.30 12.79
N GLY A 54 6.53 8.54 13.44
CA GLY A 54 6.52 8.38 14.88
C GLY A 54 7.84 7.82 15.44
N LEU A 55 8.57 7.01 14.64
CA LEU A 55 9.90 6.52 15.00
C LEU A 55 10.92 7.65 15.03
N GLY A 56 11.00 8.44 13.95
CA GLY A 56 11.94 9.56 13.84
C GLY A 56 11.67 10.67 14.85
N ARG A 57 10.42 10.83 15.26
CA ARG A 57 10.01 11.77 16.32
C ARG A 57 10.19 11.22 17.73
N GLY A 58 10.55 9.92 17.87
CA GLY A 58 10.71 9.27 19.16
C GLY A 58 9.42 9.07 19.96
N VAL A 59 8.25 9.15 19.32
CA VAL A 59 6.94 8.96 19.98
C VAL A 59 6.46 7.51 19.97
N ILE A 60 7.03 6.69 19.10
CA ILE A 60 6.95 5.23 19.11
C ILE A 60 8.35 4.64 18.97
N ASP A 61 8.52 3.41 19.41
CA ASP A 61 9.75 2.66 19.20
C ASP A 61 9.57 1.48 18.23
N VAL A 62 10.66 0.83 17.87
CA VAL A 62 10.66 -0.32 16.96
C VAL A 62 9.86 -1.51 17.54
N HIS A 63 9.84 -1.67 18.87
CA HIS A 63 9.07 -2.74 19.50
C HIS A 63 7.55 -2.54 19.31
N ALA A 64 7.08 -1.31 19.50
CA ALA A 64 5.69 -0.94 19.26
C ALA A 64 5.32 -1.16 17.78
N LEU A 65 6.15 -0.70 16.84
CA LEU A 65 5.92 -0.91 15.42
C LEU A 65 5.87 -2.40 15.06
N ASN A 66 6.80 -3.20 15.57
CA ASN A 66 6.83 -4.65 15.34
C ASN A 66 5.61 -5.35 15.94
N ALA A 67 5.12 -4.92 17.09
CA ALA A 67 3.91 -5.45 17.69
C ALA A 67 2.66 -5.16 16.83
N ILE A 68 2.55 -3.95 16.29
CA ILE A 68 1.49 -3.55 15.34
C ILE A 68 1.56 -4.43 14.08
N HIS A 69 2.73 -4.56 13.47
CA HIS A 69 2.92 -5.39 12.28
C HIS A 69 2.64 -6.87 12.56
N SER A 70 3.04 -7.38 13.72
CA SER A 70 2.74 -8.75 14.12
C SER A 70 1.23 -9.03 14.20
N ARG A 71 0.46 -8.07 14.73
CA ARG A 71 -1.01 -8.15 14.75
C ARG A 71 -1.60 -8.15 13.35
N MET A 72 -1.15 -7.23 12.49
CA MET A 72 -1.55 -7.18 11.08
C MET A 72 -1.30 -8.52 10.36
N LEU A 73 -0.09 -9.05 10.47
CA LEU A 73 0.33 -10.29 9.81
C LEU A 73 -0.49 -11.49 10.29
N LYS A 74 -0.77 -11.58 11.60
CA LYS A 74 -1.61 -12.64 12.18
C LYS A 74 -3.04 -12.58 11.66
N GLN A 75 -3.62 -11.39 11.55
CA GLN A 75 -4.98 -11.22 11.04
C GLN A 75 -5.09 -11.60 9.56
N VAL A 76 -4.13 -11.19 8.73
CA VAL A 76 -4.07 -11.59 7.32
C VAL A 76 -3.90 -13.11 7.18
N ALA A 77 -3.03 -13.72 8.00
CA ALA A 77 -2.83 -15.17 8.02
C ALA A 77 -4.09 -15.95 8.43
N ALA A 78 -4.86 -15.42 9.39
CA ALA A 78 -6.14 -16.00 9.79
C ALA A 78 -7.18 -16.04 8.65
N LEU A 79 -7.05 -15.14 7.67
CA LEU A 79 -7.87 -15.12 6.45
C LEU A 79 -7.27 -15.95 5.30
N GLY A 80 -6.21 -16.72 5.58
CA GLY A 80 -5.51 -17.53 4.59
C GLY A 80 -4.68 -16.73 3.58
N GLY A 81 -4.30 -15.51 3.94
CA GLY A 81 -3.42 -14.64 3.15
C GLY A 81 -2.02 -14.55 3.71
N ARG A 82 -1.16 -13.82 2.98
CA ARG A 82 0.22 -13.54 3.39
C ARG A 82 0.63 -12.15 2.93
N ILE A 83 1.36 -11.46 3.78
CA ILE A 83 2.18 -10.30 3.44
C ILE A 83 3.63 -10.77 3.43
N ASP A 84 4.33 -10.60 2.31
CA ASP A 84 5.68 -11.13 2.11
C ASP A 84 6.75 -10.29 2.79
N ALA A 85 6.55 -8.97 2.86
CA ALA A 85 7.45 -8.05 3.55
C ALA A 85 6.78 -6.72 3.89
N VAL A 86 7.34 -6.04 4.88
CA VAL A 86 6.99 -4.67 5.24
C VAL A 86 8.25 -3.81 5.16
N PHE A 87 8.21 -2.82 4.27
CA PHE A 87 9.23 -1.77 4.15
C PHE A 87 8.67 -0.51 4.78
N PHE A 88 9.47 0.14 5.60
CA PHE A 88 9.04 1.38 6.24
C PHE A 88 10.14 2.43 6.25
N CYS A 89 9.73 3.69 6.17
CA CYS A 89 10.61 4.81 6.40
C CYS A 89 10.44 5.26 7.86
N PRO A 90 11.50 5.22 8.68
CA PRO A 90 11.42 5.64 10.07
C PRO A 90 11.54 7.16 10.26
N HIS A 91 11.92 7.89 9.21
CA HIS A 91 12.31 9.29 9.31
C HIS A 91 11.11 10.24 9.40
N SER A 92 11.29 11.32 10.13
CA SER A 92 10.40 12.47 10.11
C SER A 92 10.63 13.33 8.85
N ASP A 93 9.73 14.28 8.58
CA ASP A 93 9.87 15.21 7.45
C ASP A 93 11.16 16.03 7.50
N ALA A 94 11.59 16.40 8.73
CA ALA A 94 12.77 17.23 8.95
C ALA A 94 14.09 16.54 8.57
N GLU A 95 14.12 15.23 8.43
CA GLU A 95 15.34 14.46 8.16
C GLU A 95 15.69 14.35 6.67
N HIS A 96 14.83 14.81 5.76
CA HIS A 96 15.06 14.91 4.31
C HIS A 96 15.69 13.64 3.69
N CYS A 97 15.21 12.45 4.06
CA CYS A 97 15.70 11.18 3.55
C CYS A 97 15.18 10.86 2.13
N SER A 98 15.83 9.91 1.46
CA SER A 98 15.40 9.41 0.15
C SER A 98 14.28 8.38 0.22
N CYS A 99 13.97 7.80 1.40
CA CYS A 99 13.01 6.71 1.53
C CYS A 99 11.59 7.17 1.91
N ARG A 100 11.43 8.37 2.51
CA ARG A 100 10.10 8.87 2.87
C ARG A 100 9.30 9.23 1.63
N LYS A 101 8.17 8.54 1.41
CA LYS A 101 7.23 8.89 0.34
C LYS A 101 6.77 10.35 0.47
N PRO A 102 6.76 11.14 -0.62
CA PRO A 102 6.76 10.76 -2.03
C PRO A 102 8.13 10.45 -2.64
N ALA A 103 9.23 10.50 -1.90
CA ALA A 103 10.52 10.05 -2.41
C ALA A 103 10.48 8.54 -2.76
N PRO A 104 11.19 8.09 -3.79
CA PRO A 104 11.02 6.76 -4.37
C PRO A 104 11.73 5.63 -3.61
N GLY A 105 12.56 5.93 -2.62
CA GLY A 105 13.52 4.97 -2.05
C GLY A 105 12.91 3.68 -1.51
N LEU A 106 11.70 3.69 -0.92
CA LEU A 106 11.05 2.43 -0.52
C LEU A 106 10.66 1.58 -1.74
N MET A 107 10.20 2.21 -2.82
CA MET A 107 9.81 1.50 -4.05
C MET A 107 11.04 0.91 -4.76
N GLU A 108 12.16 1.62 -4.76
CA GLU A 108 13.45 1.15 -5.27
C GLU A 108 13.95 -0.06 -4.48
N GLN A 109 13.92 0.01 -3.14
CA GLN A 109 14.30 -1.10 -2.27
C GLN A 109 13.45 -2.35 -2.52
N ILE A 110 12.15 -2.21 -2.74
CA ILE A 110 11.25 -3.32 -3.06
C ILE A 110 11.63 -3.93 -4.40
N ARG A 111 11.76 -3.10 -5.45
CA ARG A 111 12.18 -3.55 -6.79
C ARG A 111 13.49 -4.33 -6.73
N ASP A 112 14.49 -3.78 -6.07
CA ASP A 112 15.84 -4.34 -6.01
C ASP A 112 15.87 -5.63 -5.17
N ARG A 113 15.13 -5.67 -4.07
CA ARG A 113 15.01 -6.86 -3.20
C ARG A 113 14.41 -8.06 -3.91
N TYR A 114 13.43 -7.82 -4.77
CA TYR A 114 12.71 -8.89 -5.48
C TYR A 114 13.24 -9.13 -6.89
N GLY A 115 14.09 -8.26 -7.42
CA GLY A 115 14.64 -8.36 -8.77
C GLY A 115 13.56 -8.35 -9.85
N VAL A 116 12.50 -7.54 -9.67
CA VAL A 116 11.34 -7.52 -10.56
C VAL A 116 11.39 -6.37 -11.54
N GLU A 117 10.84 -6.60 -12.71
CA GLU A 117 10.61 -5.56 -13.70
C GLU A 117 9.42 -4.67 -13.26
N ARG A 118 9.49 -3.39 -13.62
CA ARG A 118 8.45 -2.41 -13.30
C ARG A 118 7.06 -2.84 -13.80
N SER A 119 7.00 -3.47 -14.96
CA SER A 119 5.77 -4.00 -15.56
C SER A 119 5.08 -5.10 -14.74
N GLU A 120 5.79 -5.69 -13.79
CA GLU A 120 5.26 -6.70 -12.87
C GLU A 120 4.81 -6.10 -11.52
N MET A 121 4.94 -4.79 -11.35
CA MET A 121 4.61 -4.07 -10.12
C MET A 121 3.29 -3.33 -10.26
N VAL A 122 2.50 -3.34 -9.20
CA VAL A 122 1.34 -2.44 -9.02
C VAL A 122 1.46 -1.76 -7.67
N ALA A 123 1.02 -0.51 -7.58
CA ALA A 123 0.95 0.23 -6.32
C ALA A 123 -0.49 0.62 -6.02
N VAL A 124 -0.92 0.40 -4.78
CA VAL A 124 -2.26 0.72 -4.30
C VAL A 124 -2.21 1.42 -2.94
N GLY A 125 -2.95 2.49 -2.81
CA GLY A 125 -3.03 3.24 -1.57
C GLY A 125 -4.04 4.37 -1.62
N SER A 126 -4.28 4.97 -0.46
CA SER A 126 -5.17 6.13 -0.30
C SER A 126 -4.41 7.46 -0.25
N ALA A 127 -3.08 7.42 -0.17
CA ALA A 127 -2.24 8.60 -0.05
C ALA A 127 -1.57 8.98 -1.38
N LEU A 128 -1.64 10.26 -1.75
CA LEU A 128 -0.98 10.81 -2.93
C LEU A 128 0.52 10.48 -2.95
N SER A 129 1.21 10.64 -1.83
CA SER A 129 2.65 10.39 -1.70
C SER A 129 3.05 8.94 -2.03
N HIS A 130 2.17 7.97 -1.77
CA HIS A 130 2.42 6.57 -2.11
C HIS A 130 2.44 6.34 -3.62
N LEU A 131 1.44 6.89 -4.33
CA LEU A 131 1.34 6.74 -5.77
C LEU A 131 2.40 7.57 -6.51
N GLN A 132 2.76 8.75 -6.00
CA GLN A 132 3.87 9.55 -6.53
C GLN A 132 5.20 8.82 -6.41
N ALA A 133 5.49 8.19 -5.27
CA ALA A 133 6.71 7.40 -5.08
C ALA A 133 6.80 6.23 -6.08
N ALA A 134 5.69 5.55 -6.33
CA ALA A 134 5.62 4.46 -7.29
C ALA A 134 5.76 4.96 -8.74
N ALA A 135 5.10 6.07 -9.08
CA ALA A 135 5.20 6.71 -10.39
C ALA A 135 6.64 7.15 -10.68
N ALA A 136 7.36 7.67 -9.69
CA ALA A 136 8.73 8.16 -9.83
C ALA A 136 9.72 7.07 -10.29
N ILE A 137 9.47 5.81 -9.96
CA ILE A 137 10.26 4.67 -10.47
C ILE A 137 9.65 4.02 -11.73
N GLY A 138 8.55 4.57 -12.23
CA GLY A 138 7.89 4.09 -13.46
C GLY A 138 7.02 2.84 -13.28
N VAL A 139 6.42 2.63 -12.10
CA VAL A 139 5.38 1.60 -11.93
C VAL A 139 4.17 1.94 -12.80
N PRO A 140 3.76 1.06 -13.75
CA PRO A 140 2.76 1.41 -14.75
C PRO A 140 1.31 1.31 -14.25
N GLN A 141 1.07 0.58 -13.16
CA GLN A 141 -0.26 0.35 -12.61
C GLN A 141 -0.37 1.00 -11.23
N LEU A 142 -1.04 2.13 -11.20
CA LEU A 142 -1.27 2.94 -10.01
C LEU A 142 -2.75 2.91 -9.66
N HIS A 143 -3.07 2.61 -8.42
CA HIS A 143 -4.44 2.42 -7.95
C HIS A 143 -4.69 3.25 -6.69
N LEU A 144 -5.60 4.20 -6.79
CA LEU A 144 -6.15 4.95 -5.66
C LEU A 144 -7.33 4.20 -5.08
N VAL A 145 -7.38 4.03 -3.77
CA VAL A 145 -8.57 3.63 -3.04
C VAL A 145 -9.11 4.81 -2.23
N CYS A 146 -10.42 5.06 -2.34
CA CYS A 146 -11.10 6.19 -1.68
C CYS A 146 -11.38 5.89 -0.21
N THR A 147 -10.31 5.63 0.55
CA THR A 147 -10.32 5.42 1.99
C THR A 147 -9.30 6.36 2.65
N GLY A 148 -9.25 6.43 3.96
CA GLY A 148 -8.28 7.26 4.67
C GLY A 148 -8.23 8.70 4.15
N ALA A 149 -7.07 9.15 3.69
CA ALA A 149 -6.88 10.51 3.17
C ALA A 149 -7.72 10.83 1.92
N ALA A 150 -8.13 9.82 1.18
CA ALA A 150 -8.94 9.97 -0.04
C ALA A 150 -10.44 9.69 0.17
N ALA A 151 -10.90 9.45 1.40
CA ALA A 151 -12.28 9.06 1.70
C ALA A 151 -13.34 10.06 1.24
N GLU A 152 -13.00 11.34 1.25
CA GLU A 152 -13.91 12.44 0.86
C GLU A 152 -13.66 12.94 -0.57
N MET A 153 -12.80 12.27 -1.34
CA MET A 153 -12.55 12.66 -2.72
C MET A 153 -13.77 12.35 -3.59
N ASP A 154 -14.37 13.41 -4.12
CA ASP A 154 -15.35 13.28 -5.20
C ASP A 154 -14.60 13.10 -6.52
N VAL A 155 -14.61 11.88 -7.05
CA VAL A 155 -13.98 11.54 -8.33
C VAL A 155 -15.05 11.10 -9.32
N PRO A 156 -15.77 12.05 -9.94
CA PRO A 156 -16.97 11.73 -10.74
C PRO A 156 -16.68 10.94 -12.02
N THR A 157 -15.46 10.99 -12.55
CA THR A 157 -15.16 10.52 -13.91
C THR A 157 -13.92 9.63 -14.04
N GLY A 158 -13.31 9.23 -12.93
CA GLY A 158 -12.13 8.36 -12.96
C GLY A 158 -10.83 9.05 -13.41
N VAL A 159 -10.86 10.35 -13.72
CA VAL A 159 -9.64 11.13 -14.06
C VAL A 159 -9.29 12.02 -12.88
N LEU A 160 -8.14 11.75 -12.29
CA LEU A 160 -7.63 12.51 -11.16
C LEU A 160 -6.92 13.78 -11.66
N PRO A 161 -7.16 14.95 -10.99
CA PRO A 161 -6.43 16.16 -11.32
C PRO A 161 -4.97 16.09 -10.86
N ALA A 162 -4.10 16.95 -11.43
CA ALA A 162 -2.78 17.15 -10.85
C ALA A 162 -2.91 17.56 -9.37
N PRO A 163 -2.01 17.10 -8.46
CA PRO A 163 -0.74 16.42 -8.72
C PRO A 163 -0.80 14.89 -8.69
N TRP A 164 -1.98 14.26 -8.81
CA TRP A 164 -2.07 12.81 -8.90
C TRP A 164 -1.38 12.30 -10.17
N PRO A 165 -0.65 11.17 -10.12
CA PRO A 165 -0.01 10.60 -11.30
C PRO A 165 -1.04 10.25 -12.39
N GLU A 166 -0.70 10.57 -13.63
CA GLU A 166 -1.55 10.28 -14.79
C GLU A 166 -1.78 8.77 -14.93
N GLY A 167 -2.97 8.37 -15.37
CA GLY A 167 -3.34 6.96 -15.56
C GLY A 167 -3.64 6.21 -14.27
N THR A 168 -3.75 6.89 -13.13
CA THR A 168 -4.16 6.26 -11.87
C THR A 168 -5.61 5.77 -11.95
N HIS A 169 -5.82 4.48 -11.69
CA HIS A 169 -7.15 3.89 -11.55
C HIS A 169 -7.74 4.19 -10.17
N VAL A 170 -9.03 4.53 -10.13
CA VAL A 170 -9.72 4.87 -8.88
C VAL A 170 -10.69 3.76 -8.48
N HIS A 171 -10.67 3.38 -7.22
CA HIS A 171 -11.55 2.37 -6.63
C HIS A 171 -12.18 2.90 -5.35
N THR A 172 -13.39 2.45 -5.05
CA THR A 172 -14.06 2.82 -3.80
C THR A 172 -13.30 2.32 -2.57
N ASP A 173 -12.72 1.13 -2.65
CA ASP A 173 -12.01 0.46 -1.58
C ASP A 173 -11.06 -0.64 -2.11
N LEU A 174 -10.38 -1.33 -1.21
CA LEU A 174 -9.50 -2.45 -1.56
C LEU A 174 -10.24 -3.67 -2.10
N THR A 175 -11.52 -3.85 -1.77
CA THR A 175 -12.33 -4.94 -2.34
C THR A 175 -12.53 -4.72 -3.84
N ALA A 176 -12.94 -3.52 -4.24
CA ALA A 176 -13.07 -3.13 -5.64
C ALA A 176 -11.74 -3.19 -6.40
N PHE A 177 -10.64 -2.78 -5.77
CA PHE A 177 -9.30 -2.96 -6.34
C PHE A 177 -8.97 -4.44 -6.58
N ALA A 178 -9.21 -5.31 -5.59
CA ALA A 178 -8.95 -6.74 -5.71
C ALA A 178 -9.79 -7.39 -6.80
N ASP A 179 -11.06 -6.99 -6.95
CA ASP A 179 -11.92 -7.42 -8.06
C ASP A 179 -11.32 -7.05 -9.41
N PHE A 180 -10.94 -5.80 -9.56
CA PHE A 180 -10.35 -5.29 -10.80
C PHE A 180 -9.08 -6.04 -11.20
N ILE A 181 -8.12 -6.15 -10.28
CA ILE A 181 -6.79 -6.71 -10.60
C ILE A 181 -6.83 -8.22 -10.82
N THR A 182 -7.74 -8.94 -10.16
CA THR A 182 -7.91 -10.39 -10.34
C THR A 182 -8.70 -10.71 -11.62
N ALA A 183 -9.71 -9.92 -11.99
CA ALA A 183 -10.47 -10.08 -13.23
C ALA A 183 -9.59 -9.82 -14.47
N ALA A 184 -8.76 -8.78 -14.46
CA ALA A 184 -7.81 -8.48 -15.53
C ALA A 184 -6.82 -9.63 -15.78
N ARG A 185 -6.50 -10.41 -14.74
CA ARG A 185 -5.64 -11.59 -14.86
C ARG A 185 -6.37 -12.77 -15.50
N ALA A 186 -7.62 -13.02 -15.14
CA ALA A 186 -8.42 -14.09 -15.73
C ALA A 186 -8.58 -13.89 -17.24
N ALA A 187 -8.85 -12.67 -17.68
CA ALA A 187 -8.96 -12.33 -19.09
C ALA A 187 -7.65 -12.54 -19.89
N LYS A 188 -6.49 -12.28 -19.29
CA LYS A 188 -5.19 -12.56 -19.94
C LYS A 188 -4.85 -14.04 -20.00
N ALA A 189 -5.30 -14.84 -19.04
CA ALA A 189 -5.03 -16.29 -19.01
C ALA A 189 -5.89 -17.06 -20.03
N THR A 190 -7.06 -16.54 -20.41
CA THR A 190 -7.95 -17.14 -21.42
C THR A 190 -7.61 -16.75 -22.86
N ALA A 191 -6.70 -15.78 -23.05
CA ALA A 191 -6.29 -15.28 -24.38
C ALA A 191 -5.01 -15.97 -24.91
N HIS A 192 -4.50 -16.99 -24.21
CA HIS A 192 -3.37 -17.85 -24.60
C HIS A 192 -3.82 -19.30 -24.71
#